data_44a43e1336ce6e15dad2409cc24e57be
#
_entry.id   44a43e1336ce6e15dad2409cc24e57be
#
_cell.length_a   1.000
_cell.length_b   1.000
_cell.length_c   1.000
_cell.angle_alpha   90.00
_cell.angle_beta   90.00
_cell.angle_gamma   90.00
#
_symmetry.space_group_name_H-M   'P 1'
#
loop_
_entity.id
_entity.type
_entity.pdbx_description
1 polymer ?
#
loop_
_entity_poly.entity_id
_entity_poly.type
_entity_poly.pdbx_seq_one_letter_code
_entity_poly.pdbx_strand_id
1 'polypeptide(L)'
;MIMNEIEAKNQLEKAHKNFIESKFSLARKQWIEILDHYPNNLSVLKGISLTYYNEKNLLGTEEILKKIIEINLSEPNALTMLISILEDQDKILEAKEFIKLGLEKKVLNNHWEIKMKTMLPVIKSDSEEIISVRTKVNQNLDEILNDKKKYNFNIDDHLIKPLQFGLSYDQFDNLELNKKCVKLFKKIYPELNKINKIDNLSSGKIKIGFISEYFTDHTIGKLFKGIILKLNQKNFDVIVFHTEKTKSGKILDELKKGEKNNLIKNYFLPKNFSEKQKIILNEKLDILFYPEIGLSLQLYYLSFIRLAKIQMTSWGHPETTSNSSIDYFLTSKLIEEKNSQKNFSERLLYLDYLPMYYYIPLVNNKINKELLSQNNIYSCPQTLQKIHPEFDLVIAGILKKDKKAKINFIKDQNNVLYKKLISRFQKNKEIDLERVNFLDGLSWEQYINHCGQSSVLLDPIYYGAGNSFYESVFYGTPTITMPTNYTKSRLVLGAYNQIDITEMNFNPIVSSIDSYVSKAVETSNKKNLFDLKQNIQAQAKKNLYENNLVISNFEEVIKKIVI
;
A
#
# COMPACT_ATOMS: atom_id res chain seq x y z
N MET A 1 39.39 24.84 -23.00
CA MET A 1 40.61 24.19 -22.45
C MET A 1 40.20 22.79 -22.08
N ILE A 2 40.97 21.76 -22.46
CA ILE A 2 40.69 20.37 -22.08
C ILE A 2 41.13 20.22 -20.61
N MET A 3 40.23 19.79 -19.74
CA MET A 3 40.54 19.51 -18.33
C MET A 3 41.64 18.45 -18.26
N ASN A 4 42.72 18.70 -17.53
CA ASN A 4 43.78 17.71 -17.39
C ASN A 4 43.40 16.62 -16.37
N GLU A 5 44.08 15.47 -16.36
CA GLU A 5 43.76 14.33 -15.54
C GLU A 5 43.81 14.62 -14.02
N ILE A 6 44.72 15.53 -13.60
CA ILE A 6 44.85 15.91 -12.19
C ILE A 6 43.66 16.76 -11.76
N GLU A 7 43.23 17.72 -12.60
CA GLU A 7 42.04 18.54 -12.36
C GLU A 7 40.77 17.67 -12.32
N ALA A 8 40.64 16.74 -13.28
CA ALA A 8 39.51 15.79 -13.31
C ALA A 8 39.46 14.94 -12.06
N LYS A 9 40.60 14.42 -11.55
CA LYS A 9 40.69 13.65 -10.33
C LYS A 9 40.28 14.47 -9.09
N ASN A 10 40.80 15.71 -8.97
CA ASN A 10 40.46 16.59 -7.86
C ASN A 10 38.94 16.93 -7.85
N GLN A 11 38.39 17.15 -9.04
CA GLN A 11 36.96 17.45 -9.18
C GLN A 11 36.09 16.22 -8.88
N LEU A 12 36.54 15.03 -9.24
CA LEU A 12 35.90 13.75 -8.90
C LEU A 12 35.83 13.55 -7.39
N GLU A 13 36.93 13.74 -6.67
CA GLU A 13 37.01 13.62 -5.22
C GLU A 13 36.08 14.65 -4.52
N LYS A 14 36.02 15.87 -5.03
CA LYS A 14 35.16 16.93 -4.54
C LYS A 14 33.66 16.62 -4.74
N ALA A 15 33.31 16.07 -5.90
CA ALA A 15 31.97 15.62 -6.22
C ALA A 15 31.53 14.43 -5.33
N HIS A 16 32.40 13.46 -5.11
CA HIS A 16 32.16 12.35 -4.17
C HIS A 16 31.94 12.84 -2.75
N LYS A 17 32.73 13.78 -2.24
CA LYS A 17 32.54 14.39 -0.93
C LYS A 17 31.17 15.06 -0.82
N ASN A 18 30.78 15.86 -1.80
CA ASN A 18 29.47 16.51 -1.83
C ASN A 18 28.32 15.47 -1.89
N PHE A 19 28.49 14.38 -2.60
CA PHE A 19 27.51 13.29 -2.64
C PHE A 19 27.33 12.64 -1.26
N ILE A 20 28.42 12.31 -0.55
CA ILE A 20 28.38 11.76 0.81
C ILE A 20 27.69 12.72 1.79
N GLU A 21 27.92 14.03 1.62
CA GLU A 21 27.28 15.09 2.40
C GLU A 21 25.81 15.36 1.98
N SER A 22 25.24 14.53 1.09
CA SER A 22 23.88 14.67 0.52
C SER A 22 23.64 15.98 -0.25
N LYS A 23 24.69 16.65 -0.71
CA LYS A 23 24.65 17.84 -1.58
C LYS A 23 24.53 17.42 -3.05
N PHE A 24 23.45 16.71 -3.39
CA PHE A 24 23.32 16.00 -4.68
C PHE A 24 23.40 16.92 -5.90
N SER A 25 22.74 18.07 -5.88
CA SER A 25 22.77 19.04 -6.99
C SER A 25 24.19 19.56 -7.25
N LEU A 26 24.97 19.84 -6.19
CA LEU A 26 26.35 20.32 -6.32
C LEU A 26 27.28 19.22 -6.83
N ALA A 27 27.15 18.00 -6.30
CA ALA A 27 27.91 16.85 -6.79
C ALA A 27 27.65 16.59 -8.27
N ARG A 28 26.36 16.62 -8.68
CA ARG A 28 25.94 16.44 -10.06
C ARG A 28 26.54 17.49 -10.99
N LYS A 29 26.50 18.78 -10.60
CA LYS A 29 27.11 19.83 -11.39
C LYS A 29 28.59 19.56 -11.65
N GLN A 30 29.36 19.21 -10.63
CA GLN A 30 30.77 18.90 -10.75
C GLN A 30 31.05 17.67 -11.63
N TRP A 31 30.20 16.63 -11.53
CA TRP A 31 30.31 15.46 -12.41
C TRP A 31 29.96 15.76 -13.86
N ILE A 32 28.98 16.64 -14.12
CA ILE A 32 28.64 17.09 -15.49
C ILE A 32 29.84 17.84 -16.12
N GLU A 33 30.51 18.70 -15.39
CA GLU A 33 31.73 19.39 -15.87
C GLU A 33 32.83 18.40 -16.27
N ILE A 34 32.95 17.24 -15.59
CA ILE A 34 33.87 16.19 -16.01
C ILE A 34 33.38 15.50 -17.30
N LEU A 35 32.07 15.28 -17.45
CA LEU A 35 31.51 14.65 -18.66
C LEU A 35 31.67 15.50 -19.92
N ASP A 36 31.72 16.83 -19.81
CA ASP A 36 31.99 17.71 -20.93
C ASP A 36 33.34 17.44 -21.60
N HIS A 37 34.30 16.88 -20.82
CA HIS A 37 35.62 16.49 -21.29
C HIS A 37 35.78 14.98 -21.51
N TYR A 38 35.03 14.16 -20.73
CA TYR A 38 35.10 12.71 -20.75
C TYR A 38 33.67 12.10 -20.83
N PRO A 39 32.98 12.22 -21.98
CA PRO A 39 31.54 11.95 -22.11
C PRO A 39 31.13 10.50 -21.84
N ASN A 40 32.06 9.57 -21.93
CA ASN A 40 31.82 8.13 -21.70
C ASN A 40 32.39 7.62 -20.37
N ASN A 41 32.69 8.52 -19.42
CA ASN A 41 33.21 8.12 -18.11
C ASN A 41 32.10 7.45 -17.27
N LEU A 42 32.12 6.12 -17.22
CA LEU A 42 31.12 5.29 -16.54
C LEU A 42 31.04 5.57 -15.02
N SER A 43 32.18 5.88 -14.38
CA SER A 43 32.19 6.20 -12.95
C SER A 43 31.41 7.48 -12.63
N VAL A 44 31.59 8.48 -13.46
CA VAL A 44 30.90 9.78 -13.35
C VAL A 44 29.41 9.63 -13.67
N LEU A 45 29.08 8.92 -14.75
CA LEU A 45 27.69 8.63 -15.10
C LEU A 45 26.94 7.88 -13.96
N LYS A 46 27.58 6.88 -13.35
CA LYS A 46 27.04 6.17 -12.18
C LYS A 46 26.79 7.15 -11.01
N GLY A 47 27.74 8.03 -10.72
CA GLY A 47 27.58 9.06 -9.69
C GLY A 47 26.38 9.96 -9.96
N ILE A 48 26.22 10.45 -11.18
CA ILE A 48 25.09 11.30 -11.59
C ILE A 48 23.76 10.54 -11.45
N SER A 49 23.69 9.28 -11.91
CA SER A 49 22.47 8.48 -11.78
C SER A 49 22.04 8.33 -10.33
N LEU A 50 22.99 8.12 -9.41
CA LEU A 50 22.73 8.03 -7.99
C LEU A 50 22.25 9.35 -7.38
N THR A 51 22.71 10.52 -7.87
CA THR A 51 22.16 11.80 -7.38
C THR A 51 20.71 11.96 -7.76
N TYR A 52 20.34 11.67 -9.01
CA TYR A 52 18.94 11.72 -9.46
C TYR A 52 18.07 10.71 -8.68
N TYR A 53 18.58 9.51 -8.45
CA TYR A 53 17.86 8.50 -7.69
C TYR A 53 17.57 8.93 -6.25
N ASN A 54 18.56 9.50 -5.55
CA ASN A 54 18.39 10.00 -4.19
C ASN A 54 17.43 11.19 -4.10
N GLU A 55 17.36 12.01 -5.15
CA GLU A 55 16.39 13.10 -5.29
C GLU A 55 15.00 12.61 -5.78
N LYS A 56 14.83 11.30 -5.98
CA LYS A 56 13.61 10.69 -6.53
C LYS A 56 13.23 11.18 -7.93
N ASN A 57 14.19 11.68 -8.68
CA ASN A 57 14.02 12.03 -10.08
C ASN A 57 14.20 10.78 -10.96
N LEU A 58 13.12 10.00 -11.11
CA LEU A 58 13.16 8.75 -11.87
C LEU A 58 13.49 8.94 -13.35
N LEU A 59 13.04 10.05 -13.96
CA LEU A 59 13.33 10.35 -15.38
C LEU A 59 14.81 10.64 -15.61
N GLY A 60 15.42 11.49 -14.80
CA GLY A 60 16.85 11.76 -14.89
C GLY A 60 17.70 10.52 -14.59
N THR A 61 17.26 9.68 -13.63
CA THR A 61 17.94 8.39 -13.35
C THR A 61 17.90 7.46 -14.56
N GLU A 62 16.72 7.30 -15.18
CA GLU A 62 16.51 6.46 -16.37
C GLU A 62 17.42 6.90 -17.53
N GLU A 63 17.42 8.20 -17.84
CA GLU A 63 18.21 8.76 -18.94
C GLU A 63 19.70 8.42 -18.81
N ILE A 64 20.26 8.64 -17.62
CA ILE A 64 21.67 8.36 -17.38
C ILE A 64 21.97 6.86 -17.38
N LEU A 65 21.08 6.04 -16.82
CA LEU A 65 21.26 4.58 -16.83
C LEU A 65 21.21 4.01 -18.26
N LYS A 66 20.32 4.51 -19.13
CA LYS A 66 20.30 4.14 -20.56
C LYS A 66 21.60 4.47 -21.24
N LYS A 67 22.17 5.65 -21.01
CA LYS A 67 23.49 6.03 -21.53
C LYS A 67 24.61 5.10 -21.03
N ILE A 68 24.58 4.69 -19.76
CA ILE A 68 25.55 3.70 -19.23
C ILE A 68 25.43 2.36 -19.98
N ILE A 69 24.20 1.89 -20.19
CA ILE A 69 23.95 0.60 -20.87
C ILE A 69 24.33 0.66 -22.36
N GLU A 70 24.14 1.78 -23.05
CA GLU A 70 24.61 2.00 -24.42
C GLU A 70 26.14 1.94 -24.52
N ILE A 71 26.86 2.49 -23.53
CA ILE A 71 28.32 2.46 -23.50
C ILE A 71 28.83 1.06 -23.13
N ASN A 72 28.24 0.45 -22.11
CA ASN A 72 28.65 -0.87 -21.61
C ASN A 72 27.47 -1.66 -21.04
N LEU A 73 26.89 -2.51 -21.86
CA LEU A 73 25.80 -3.38 -21.45
C LEU A 73 26.21 -4.39 -20.34
N SER A 74 27.49 -4.69 -20.21
CA SER A 74 28.00 -5.65 -19.21
C SER A 74 28.08 -5.10 -17.79
N GLU A 75 27.45 -3.93 -17.51
CA GLU A 75 27.31 -3.33 -16.18
C GLU A 75 26.04 -3.85 -15.48
N PRO A 76 26.10 -4.96 -14.73
CA PRO A 76 24.89 -5.62 -14.22
C PRO A 76 24.12 -4.73 -13.23
N ASN A 77 24.81 -3.93 -12.41
CA ASN A 77 24.17 -3.04 -11.45
C ASN A 77 23.41 -1.90 -12.14
N ALA A 78 23.93 -1.34 -13.23
CA ALA A 78 23.24 -0.31 -13.99
C ALA A 78 22.01 -0.90 -14.70
N LEU A 79 22.14 -2.09 -15.29
CA LEU A 79 21.02 -2.76 -15.95
C LEU A 79 19.90 -3.12 -14.96
N THR A 80 20.23 -3.70 -13.81
CA THR A 80 19.23 -4.07 -12.79
C THR A 80 18.56 -2.83 -12.19
N MET A 81 19.30 -1.75 -11.98
CA MET A 81 18.76 -0.48 -11.53
C MET A 81 17.84 0.14 -12.59
N LEU A 82 18.21 0.12 -13.88
CA LEU A 82 17.36 0.59 -14.97
C LEU A 82 16.03 -0.18 -15.01
N ILE A 83 16.08 -1.51 -14.93
CA ILE A 83 14.87 -2.33 -14.90
C ILE A 83 13.97 -1.97 -13.71
N SER A 84 14.55 -1.75 -12.52
CA SER A 84 13.79 -1.32 -11.34
C SER A 84 13.14 0.06 -11.53
N ILE A 85 13.88 1.02 -12.08
CA ILE A 85 13.36 2.37 -12.37
C ILE A 85 12.24 2.34 -13.41
N LEU A 86 12.36 1.52 -14.44
CA LEU A 86 11.30 1.32 -15.44
C LEU A 86 10.05 0.67 -14.84
N GLU A 87 10.24 -0.31 -13.93
CA GLU A 87 9.12 -0.90 -13.18
C GLU A 87 8.43 0.15 -12.28
N ASP A 88 9.19 0.97 -11.56
CA ASP A 88 8.66 2.03 -10.70
C ASP A 88 7.96 3.16 -11.51
N GLN A 89 8.33 3.33 -12.77
CA GLN A 89 7.64 4.20 -13.72
C GLN A 89 6.50 3.50 -14.48
N ASP A 90 6.15 2.27 -14.09
CA ASP A 90 5.14 1.46 -14.76
C ASP A 90 5.39 1.27 -16.28
N LYS A 91 6.65 1.34 -16.71
CA LYS A 91 7.12 1.06 -18.09
C LYS A 91 7.43 -0.44 -18.24
N ILE A 92 6.44 -1.27 -17.97
CA ILE A 92 6.62 -2.73 -17.82
C ILE A 92 7.12 -3.40 -19.10
N LEU A 93 6.65 -2.98 -20.26
CA LEU A 93 7.09 -3.56 -21.54
C LEU A 93 8.57 -3.29 -21.79
N GLU A 94 8.99 -2.05 -21.61
CA GLU A 94 10.39 -1.64 -21.78
C GLU A 94 11.32 -2.34 -20.77
N ALA A 95 10.89 -2.46 -19.51
CA ALA A 95 11.62 -3.21 -18.50
C ALA A 95 11.82 -4.68 -18.91
N LYS A 96 10.80 -5.33 -19.49
CA LYS A 96 10.89 -6.70 -20.02
C LYS A 96 11.85 -6.81 -21.20
N GLU A 97 11.94 -5.81 -22.07
CA GLU A 97 12.90 -5.78 -23.17
C GLU A 97 14.34 -5.72 -22.65
N PHE A 98 14.65 -4.90 -21.64
CA PHE A 98 15.96 -4.88 -21.01
C PHE A 98 16.29 -6.19 -20.28
N ILE A 99 15.31 -6.85 -19.66
CA ILE A 99 15.53 -8.19 -19.09
C ILE A 99 15.90 -9.19 -20.19
N LYS A 100 15.16 -9.25 -21.30
CA LYS A 100 15.47 -10.13 -22.42
C LYS A 100 16.88 -9.88 -22.95
N LEU A 101 17.22 -8.63 -23.19
CA LEU A 101 18.57 -8.24 -23.64
C LEU A 101 19.65 -8.70 -22.66
N GLY A 102 19.45 -8.51 -21.35
CA GLY A 102 20.38 -8.93 -20.31
C GLY A 102 20.56 -10.45 -20.23
N LEU A 103 19.48 -11.22 -20.45
CA LEU A 103 19.50 -12.69 -20.51
C LEU A 103 20.24 -13.18 -21.75
N GLU A 104 19.95 -12.64 -22.94
CA GLU A 104 20.60 -12.98 -24.21
C GLU A 104 22.10 -12.71 -24.15
N LYS A 105 22.51 -11.62 -23.56
CA LYS A 105 23.93 -11.25 -23.39
C LYS A 105 24.60 -11.90 -22.18
N LYS A 106 23.87 -12.75 -21.42
CA LYS A 106 24.35 -13.43 -20.20
C LYS A 106 24.84 -12.47 -19.09
N VAL A 107 24.36 -11.24 -19.09
CA VAL A 107 24.58 -10.26 -18.00
C VAL A 107 23.65 -10.55 -16.82
N LEU A 108 22.44 -11.00 -17.08
CA LEU A 108 21.47 -11.44 -16.10
C LEU A 108 21.39 -12.97 -16.04
N ASN A 109 21.12 -13.51 -14.85
CA ASN A 109 20.91 -14.94 -14.66
C ASN A 109 19.44 -15.35 -14.91
N ASN A 110 19.16 -16.64 -14.93
CA ASN A 110 17.82 -17.19 -15.21
C ASN A 110 16.74 -16.79 -14.18
N HIS A 111 17.10 -16.24 -13.02
CA HIS A 111 16.13 -15.72 -12.05
C HIS A 111 15.33 -14.55 -12.63
N TRP A 112 15.91 -13.80 -13.57
CA TRP A 112 15.26 -12.70 -14.25
C TRP A 112 14.16 -13.13 -15.21
N GLU A 113 14.15 -14.38 -15.69
CA GLU A 113 13.01 -14.95 -16.42
C GLU A 113 11.76 -14.98 -15.53
N ILE A 114 11.92 -15.37 -14.27
CA ILE A 114 10.82 -15.38 -13.28
C ILE A 114 10.35 -13.94 -13.02
N LYS A 115 11.31 -13.02 -12.81
CA LYS A 115 10.99 -11.59 -12.64
C LYS A 115 10.16 -11.07 -13.81
N MET A 116 10.61 -11.31 -15.05
CA MET A 116 9.91 -10.87 -16.27
C MET A 116 8.47 -11.41 -16.36
N LYS A 117 8.27 -12.70 -16.00
CA LYS A 117 6.96 -13.38 -16.02
C LYS A 117 6.00 -12.87 -14.92
N THR A 118 6.53 -12.25 -13.86
CA THR A 118 5.75 -11.81 -12.69
C THR A 118 5.56 -10.29 -12.61
N MET A 119 6.11 -9.51 -13.54
CA MET A 119 5.90 -8.06 -13.59
C MET A 119 4.49 -7.70 -14.04
N LEU A 120 3.85 -6.78 -13.31
CA LEU A 120 2.47 -6.32 -13.52
C LEU A 120 2.41 -4.81 -13.77
N PRO A 121 1.59 -4.34 -14.72
CA PRO A 121 1.29 -2.92 -14.84
C PRO A 121 0.44 -2.45 -13.65
N VAL A 122 0.66 -1.23 -13.20
CA VAL A 122 -0.08 -0.62 -12.10
C VAL A 122 -1.41 -0.03 -12.60
N ILE A 123 -1.35 0.86 -13.59
CA ILE A 123 -2.54 1.44 -14.23
C ILE A 123 -2.87 0.65 -15.48
N LYS A 124 -4.10 0.14 -15.56
CA LYS A 124 -4.66 -0.55 -16.75
C LYS A 124 -5.47 0.43 -17.58
N SER A 125 -5.42 0.29 -18.90
CA SER A 125 -6.14 1.15 -19.85
C SER A 125 -7.64 0.89 -19.86
N ASP A 126 -8.02 -0.38 -19.72
CA ASP A 126 -9.40 -0.85 -19.85
C ASP A 126 -9.58 -2.22 -19.16
N SER A 127 -10.82 -2.72 -19.17
CA SER A 127 -11.16 -4.01 -18.57
C SER A 127 -10.61 -5.21 -19.36
N GLU A 128 -10.37 -5.07 -20.67
CA GLU A 128 -9.78 -6.14 -21.49
C GLU A 128 -8.32 -6.35 -21.14
N GLU A 129 -7.56 -5.27 -20.92
CA GLU A 129 -6.17 -5.35 -20.45
C GLU A 129 -6.10 -6.04 -19.07
N ILE A 130 -7.04 -5.75 -18.15
CA ILE A 130 -7.09 -6.42 -16.86
C ILE A 130 -7.23 -7.94 -17.04
N ILE A 131 -8.16 -8.38 -17.86
CA ILE A 131 -8.38 -9.81 -18.14
C ILE A 131 -7.14 -10.43 -18.80
N SER A 132 -6.56 -9.76 -19.80
CA SER A 132 -5.37 -10.21 -20.51
C SER A 132 -4.17 -10.37 -19.55
N VAL A 133 -3.90 -9.37 -18.70
CA VAL A 133 -2.82 -9.40 -17.72
C VAL A 133 -3.01 -10.56 -16.73
N ARG A 134 -4.22 -10.73 -16.18
CA ARG A 134 -4.53 -11.83 -15.25
C ARG A 134 -4.36 -13.20 -15.89
N THR A 135 -4.89 -13.38 -17.11
CA THR A 135 -4.74 -14.62 -17.88
C THR A 135 -3.28 -14.95 -18.11
N LYS A 136 -2.49 -13.97 -18.55
CA LYS A 136 -1.05 -14.15 -18.79
C LYS A 136 -0.28 -14.49 -17.53
N VAL A 137 -0.57 -13.79 -16.43
CA VAL A 137 0.06 -14.09 -15.13
C VAL A 137 -0.28 -15.50 -14.66
N ASN A 138 -1.55 -15.90 -14.78
CA ASN A 138 -1.97 -17.24 -14.39
C ASN A 138 -1.26 -18.32 -15.22
N GLN A 139 -1.14 -18.15 -16.53
CA GLN A 139 -0.38 -19.04 -17.42
C GLN A 139 1.11 -19.07 -17.03
N ASN A 140 1.73 -17.91 -16.82
CA ASN A 140 3.12 -17.81 -16.42
C ASN A 140 3.40 -18.55 -15.09
N LEU A 141 2.48 -18.41 -14.12
CA LEU A 141 2.58 -19.12 -12.84
C LEU A 141 2.50 -20.65 -13.05
N ASP A 142 1.59 -21.13 -13.89
CA ASP A 142 1.48 -22.54 -14.21
C ASP A 142 2.74 -23.07 -14.90
N GLU A 143 3.29 -22.33 -15.86
CA GLU A 143 4.55 -22.68 -16.50
C GLU A 143 5.69 -22.81 -15.49
N ILE A 144 5.86 -21.80 -14.61
CA ILE A 144 6.93 -21.81 -13.59
C ILE A 144 6.71 -22.95 -12.59
N LEU A 145 5.49 -23.20 -12.16
CA LEU A 145 5.18 -24.24 -11.18
C LEU A 145 5.38 -25.65 -11.74
N ASN A 146 5.10 -25.86 -13.02
CA ASN A 146 5.29 -27.14 -13.72
C ASN A 146 6.73 -27.37 -14.21
N ASP A 147 7.56 -26.33 -14.23
CA ASP A 147 8.97 -26.47 -14.58
C ASP A 147 9.70 -27.34 -13.55
N LYS A 148 10.46 -28.35 -14.01
CA LYS A 148 11.24 -29.26 -13.17
C LYS A 148 12.53 -28.62 -12.63
N LYS A 149 12.89 -27.42 -13.09
CA LYS A 149 14.06 -26.69 -12.61
C LYS A 149 13.96 -26.44 -11.11
N LYS A 150 15.08 -26.65 -10.41
CA LYS A 150 15.24 -26.21 -9.03
C LYS A 150 15.71 -24.76 -9.03
N TYR A 151 15.03 -23.96 -8.23
CA TYR A 151 15.40 -22.56 -8.01
C TYR A 151 15.97 -22.42 -6.60
N ASN A 152 16.91 -21.53 -6.44
CA ASN A 152 17.50 -21.19 -5.15
C ASN A 152 17.85 -19.71 -5.15
N PHE A 153 16.80 -18.88 -5.07
CA PHE A 153 16.96 -17.43 -4.98
C PHE A 153 17.44 -17.07 -3.59
N ASN A 154 18.29 -16.07 -3.50
CA ASN A 154 18.60 -15.47 -2.22
C ASN A 154 17.42 -14.59 -1.78
N ILE A 155 16.88 -14.85 -0.60
CA ILE A 155 15.73 -14.13 -0.06
C ILE A 155 16.03 -12.64 0.20
N ASP A 156 17.28 -12.30 0.46
CA ASP A 156 17.73 -10.94 0.71
C ASP A 156 17.89 -10.09 -0.58
N ASP A 157 17.85 -10.73 -1.78
CA ASP A 157 17.91 -9.99 -3.07
C ASP A 157 16.60 -9.28 -3.41
N HIS A 158 15.50 -9.70 -2.81
CA HIS A 158 14.18 -9.10 -3.00
C HIS A 158 13.74 -8.94 -4.47
N LEU A 159 14.17 -9.86 -5.34
CA LEU A 159 13.98 -9.77 -6.79
C LEU A 159 12.51 -9.80 -7.21
N ILE A 160 11.72 -10.67 -6.57
CA ILE A 160 10.30 -10.86 -6.91
C ILE A 160 9.42 -10.15 -5.89
N LYS A 161 8.59 -9.21 -6.36
CA LYS A 161 7.58 -8.53 -5.52
C LYS A 161 6.35 -9.44 -5.33
N PRO A 162 5.65 -9.37 -4.18
CA PRO A 162 4.38 -10.08 -3.99
C PRO A 162 3.34 -9.64 -5.02
N LEU A 163 2.80 -10.60 -5.77
CA LEU A 163 1.82 -10.32 -6.84
C LEU A 163 0.47 -9.89 -6.29
N GLN A 164 0.13 -10.36 -5.08
CA GLN A 164 -1.15 -10.12 -4.43
C GLN A 164 -1.50 -8.64 -4.41
N PHE A 165 -0.54 -7.78 -4.06
CA PHE A 165 -0.77 -6.34 -3.98
C PHE A 165 -1.18 -5.73 -5.33
N GLY A 166 -0.48 -6.10 -6.42
CA GLY A 166 -0.78 -5.59 -7.77
C GLY A 166 -2.09 -6.14 -8.37
N LEU A 167 -2.55 -7.31 -7.91
CA LEU A 167 -3.77 -7.97 -8.37
C LEU A 167 -5.02 -7.57 -7.55
N SER A 168 -4.84 -6.87 -6.43
CA SER A 168 -5.95 -6.52 -5.54
C SER A 168 -6.89 -5.45 -6.08
N TYR A 169 -6.43 -4.63 -7.03
CA TYR A 169 -7.15 -3.43 -7.49
C TYR A 169 -8.20 -3.69 -8.56
N ASP A 170 -8.42 -4.96 -8.94
CA ASP A 170 -9.42 -5.35 -9.92
C ASP A 170 -10.67 -6.02 -9.27
N GLN A 171 -11.66 -6.33 -10.13
CA GLN A 171 -12.97 -6.84 -9.73
C GLN A 171 -12.99 -8.33 -9.35
N PHE A 172 -11.88 -9.04 -9.43
CA PHE A 172 -11.85 -10.50 -9.31
C PHE A 172 -11.53 -11.01 -7.91
N ASP A 173 -11.92 -12.25 -7.66
CA ASP A 173 -11.41 -13.06 -6.57
C ASP A 173 -9.95 -13.44 -6.84
N ASN A 174 -9.13 -13.37 -5.81
CA ASN A 174 -7.70 -13.66 -5.90
C ASN A 174 -7.29 -14.95 -5.17
N LEU A 175 -8.22 -15.70 -4.55
CA LEU A 175 -7.87 -16.86 -3.73
C LEU A 175 -6.99 -17.88 -4.49
N GLU A 176 -7.44 -18.35 -5.65
CA GLU A 176 -6.71 -19.38 -6.40
C GLU A 176 -5.40 -18.84 -6.99
N LEU A 177 -5.38 -17.59 -7.42
CA LEU A 177 -4.18 -16.96 -7.94
C LEU A 177 -3.15 -16.73 -6.82
N ASN A 178 -3.60 -16.31 -5.63
CA ASN A 178 -2.75 -16.17 -4.45
C ASN A 178 -2.18 -17.50 -3.97
N LYS A 179 -2.95 -18.61 -4.06
CA LYS A 179 -2.42 -19.96 -3.81
C LYS A 179 -1.26 -20.32 -4.75
N LYS A 180 -1.36 -19.96 -6.04
CA LYS A 180 -0.26 -20.16 -7.00
C LYS A 180 0.94 -19.26 -6.66
N CYS A 181 0.70 -18.00 -6.25
CA CYS A 181 1.77 -17.11 -5.79
C CYS A 181 2.52 -17.68 -4.59
N VAL A 182 1.79 -18.20 -3.60
CA VAL A 182 2.41 -18.87 -2.43
C VAL A 182 3.27 -20.07 -2.86
N LYS A 183 2.76 -20.92 -3.77
CA LYS A 183 3.53 -22.04 -4.32
C LYS A 183 4.78 -21.57 -5.08
N LEU A 184 4.68 -20.47 -5.86
CA LEU A 184 5.83 -19.86 -6.53
C LEU A 184 6.91 -19.49 -5.52
N PHE A 185 6.56 -18.72 -4.48
CA PHE A 185 7.52 -18.27 -3.48
C PHE A 185 8.19 -19.44 -2.76
N LYS A 186 7.43 -20.46 -2.37
CA LYS A 186 7.98 -21.71 -1.78
C LYS A 186 8.90 -22.49 -2.73
N LYS A 187 8.66 -22.39 -4.04
CA LYS A 187 9.50 -23.04 -5.07
C LYS A 187 10.81 -22.30 -5.29
N ILE A 188 10.79 -20.97 -5.34
CA ILE A 188 11.99 -20.17 -5.65
C ILE A 188 12.85 -19.86 -4.42
N TYR A 189 12.25 -19.85 -3.22
CA TYR A 189 12.90 -19.64 -1.92
C TYR A 189 12.73 -20.88 -1.04
N PRO A 190 13.59 -21.91 -1.15
CA PRO A 190 13.44 -23.17 -0.40
C PRO A 190 13.37 -22.99 1.12
N GLU A 191 14.02 -21.96 1.68
CA GLU A 191 13.98 -21.62 3.10
C GLU A 191 12.58 -21.30 3.63
N LEU A 192 11.63 -20.90 2.76
CA LEU A 192 10.24 -20.66 3.13
C LEU A 192 9.44 -21.94 3.42
N ASN A 193 10.01 -23.10 3.14
CA ASN A 193 9.43 -24.41 3.48
C ASN A 193 9.81 -24.90 4.89
N LYS A 194 10.61 -24.13 5.63
CA LYS A 194 11.06 -24.51 6.97
C LYS A 194 9.87 -24.59 7.93
N ILE A 195 9.77 -25.69 8.66
CA ILE A 195 8.78 -25.92 9.69
C ILE A 195 9.48 -25.80 11.04
N ASN A 196 9.06 -24.84 11.87
CA ASN A 196 9.50 -24.77 13.26
C ASN A 196 8.54 -25.53 14.16
N LYS A 197 9.08 -26.26 15.13
CA LYS A 197 8.27 -26.77 16.25
C LYS A 197 8.04 -25.63 17.23
N ILE A 198 6.80 -25.37 17.58
CA ILE A 198 6.42 -24.40 18.60
C ILE A 198 6.11 -25.17 19.88
N ASP A 199 6.82 -24.83 20.93
CA ASP A 199 6.61 -25.44 22.25
C ASP A 199 5.22 -25.08 22.81
N ASN A 200 4.76 -25.88 23.78
CA ASN A 200 3.48 -25.67 24.46
C ASN A 200 3.46 -24.33 25.20
N LEU A 201 2.24 -23.79 25.31
CA LEU A 201 1.93 -22.48 25.90
C LEU A 201 2.46 -22.27 27.32
N SER A 202 2.73 -21.04 27.65
CA SER A 202 2.89 -20.60 29.04
C SER A 202 1.54 -20.66 29.77
N SER A 203 1.53 -21.19 30.99
CA SER A 203 0.41 -20.99 31.91
C SER A 203 0.44 -19.55 32.42
N GLY A 204 -0.50 -18.72 32.02
CA GLY A 204 -0.51 -17.32 32.48
C GLY A 204 -1.24 -16.38 31.51
N LYS A 205 -0.70 -15.19 31.36
CA LYS A 205 -1.22 -14.21 30.39
C LYS A 205 -0.98 -14.65 28.95
N ILE A 206 -1.88 -14.27 28.06
CA ILE A 206 -1.72 -14.50 26.62
C ILE A 206 -0.58 -13.61 26.11
N LYS A 207 0.45 -14.23 25.57
CA LYS A 207 1.59 -13.51 24.98
C LYS A 207 1.30 -13.24 23.50
N ILE A 208 1.00 -11.98 23.16
CA ILE A 208 0.66 -11.56 21.82
C ILE A 208 1.76 -10.64 21.23
N GLY A 209 2.32 -11.04 20.09
CA GLY A 209 3.26 -10.24 19.32
C GLY A 209 2.55 -9.54 18.16
N PHE A 210 2.76 -8.24 18.00
CA PHE A 210 2.37 -7.48 16.83
C PHE A 210 3.61 -7.19 16.00
N ILE A 211 3.56 -7.43 14.69
CA ILE A 211 4.70 -7.23 13.81
C ILE A 211 4.32 -6.43 12.58
N SER A 212 4.97 -5.29 12.35
CA SER A 212 4.84 -4.49 11.14
C SER A 212 6.07 -3.59 10.91
N GLU A 213 6.40 -3.37 9.64
CA GLU A 213 7.34 -2.34 9.19
C GLU A 213 6.75 -0.93 9.34
N TYR A 214 5.41 -0.84 9.44
CA TYR A 214 4.62 0.38 9.34
C TYR A 214 4.07 0.89 10.68
N PHE A 215 4.64 0.48 11.82
CA PHE A 215 4.33 1.08 13.11
C PHE A 215 5.00 2.46 13.27
N THR A 216 4.74 3.30 12.29
CA THR A 216 5.14 4.70 12.16
C THR A 216 3.89 5.54 11.88
N ASP A 217 4.06 6.79 11.39
CA ASP A 217 2.93 7.66 10.99
C ASP A 217 2.18 7.17 9.73
N HIS A 218 2.41 5.92 9.37
CA HIS A 218 1.74 5.22 8.30
C HIS A 218 0.32 4.78 8.70
N THR A 219 -0.53 4.51 7.70
CA THR A 219 -1.90 3.97 7.84
C THR A 219 -2.01 2.84 8.86
N ILE A 220 -1.14 1.83 8.77
CA ILE A 220 -1.17 0.64 9.66
C ILE A 220 -0.92 1.05 11.12
N GLY A 221 0.05 1.94 11.36
CA GLY A 221 0.29 2.46 12.70
C GLY A 221 -0.93 3.18 13.27
N LYS A 222 -1.61 4.01 12.45
CA LYS A 222 -2.83 4.73 12.87
C LYS A 222 -3.98 3.79 13.24
N LEU A 223 -4.16 2.70 12.49
CA LEU A 223 -5.26 1.75 12.68
C LEU A 223 -5.06 0.86 13.92
N PHE A 224 -3.82 0.42 14.20
CA PHE A 224 -3.58 -0.65 15.18
C PHE A 224 -2.91 -0.19 16.48
N LYS A 225 -2.26 1.00 16.55
CA LYS A 225 -1.59 1.45 17.78
C LYS A 225 -2.53 1.47 19.00
N GLY A 226 -3.80 1.81 18.79
CA GLY A 226 -4.77 1.87 19.88
C GLY A 226 -5.07 0.49 20.46
N ILE A 227 -5.22 -0.54 19.63
CA ILE A 227 -5.36 -1.93 20.09
C ILE A 227 -4.10 -2.31 20.89
N ILE A 228 -2.91 -2.11 20.32
CA ILE A 228 -1.62 -2.46 20.95
C ILE A 228 -1.49 -1.83 22.34
N LEU A 229 -1.76 -0.53 22.48
CA LEU A 229 -1.55 0.22 23.72
C LEU A 229 -2.66 0.03 24.78
N LYS A 230 -3.84 -0.45 24.37
CA LYS A 230 -5.01 -0.53 25.27
C LYS A 230 -5.40 -1.94 25.70
N LEU A 231 -4.73 -3.00 25.20
CA LEU A 231 -4.96 -4.35 25.68
C LEU A 231 -4.73 -4.44 27.20
N ASN A 232 -5.61 -5.17 27.88
CA ASN A 232 -5.59 -5.31 29.33
C ASN A 232 -4.41 -6.17 29.79
N GLN A 233 -3.44 -5.55 30.42
CA GLN A 233 -2.21 -6.18 30.90
C GLN A 233 -2.39 -7.23 31.98
N LYS A 234 -3.57 -7.34 32.60
CA LYS A 234 -3.89 -8.48 33.48
C LYS A 234 -4.01 -9.77 32.69
N ASN A 235 -4.41 -9.68 31.41
CA ASN A 235 -4.70 -10.82 30.54
C ASN A 235 -3.67 -11.02 29.43
N PHE A 236 -2.95 -9.96 29.05
CA PHE A 236 -2.06 -9.96 27.88
C PHE A 236 -0.66 -9.44 28.22
N ASP A 237 0.34 -10.12 27.68
CA ASP A 237 1.71 -9.62 27.55
C ASP A 237 1.91 -9.22 26.10
N VAL A 238 2.03 -7.92 25.86
CA VAL A 238 2.06 -7.35 24.51
C VAL A 238 3.49 -7.06 24.07
N ILE A 239 3.88 -7.61 22.92
CA ILE A 239 5.18 -7.43 22.32
C ILE A 239 5.02 -6.81 20.92
N VAL A 240 5.83 -5.81 20.60
CA VAL A 240 5.83 -5.15 19.31
C VAL A 240 7.17 -5.37 18.62
N PHE A 241 7.12 -5.93 17.40
CA PHE A 241 8.29 -6.14 16.57
C PHE A 241 8.32 -5.11 15.44
N HIS A 242 9.37 -4.32 15.42
CA HIS A 242 9.69 -3.36 14.36
C HIS A 242 10.74 -3.94 13.43
N THR A 243 10.75 -3.56 12.17
CA THR A 243 11.85 -3.90 11.25
C THR A 243 12.94 -2.82 11.29
N GLU A 244 14.08 -3.09 10.69
CA GLU A 244 15.17 -2.12 10.55
C GLU A 244 14.78 -0.87 9.74
N LYS A 245 13.66 -0.90 9.03
CA LYS A 245 13.12 0.25 8.28
C LYS A 245 12.29 1.19 9.15
N THR A 246 11.84 0.74 10.32
CA THR A 246 11.07 1.54 11.27
C THR A 246 12.02 2.49 12.03
N LYS A 247 12.27 3.68 11.50
CA LYS A 247 13.30 4.59 12.04
C LYS A 247 12.76 5.71 12.94
N SER A 248 11.63 6.31 12.57
CA SER A 248 11.08 7.50 13.24
C SER A 248 9.57 7.63 13.00
N GLY A 249 8.92 8.48 13.79
CA GLY A 249 7.51 8.85 13.65
C GLY A 249 6.84 8.99 15.02
N LYS A 250 5.80 9.83 15.09
CA LYS A 250 5.05 10.07 16.35
C LYS A 250 4.47 8.79 16.92
N ILE A 251 3.96 7.89 16.07
CA ILE A 251 3.40 6.61 16.52
C ILE A 251 4.48 5.71 17.11
N LEU A 252 5.67 5.66 16.52
CA LEU A 252 6.79 4.93 17.09
C LEU A 252 7.17 5.49 18.47
N ASP A 253 7.16 6.82 18.63
CA ASP A 253 7.46 7.47 19.92
C ASP A 253 6.39 7.16 20.96
N GLU A 254 5.10 7.09 20.57
CA GLU A 254 4.01 6.65 21.44
C GLU A 254 4.19 5.18 21.90
N LEU A 255 4.60 4.28 21.00
CA LEU A 255 4.90 2.89 21.34
C LEU A 255 6.12 2.78 22.28
N LYS A 256 7.18 3.55 22.04
CA LYS A 256 8.33 3.62 22.98
C LYS A 256 7.93 4.18 24.35
N LYS A 257 7.00 5.14 24.39
CA LYS A 257 6.42 5.63 25.65
C LYS A 257 5.58 4.55 26.35
N GLY A 258 4.83 3.75 25.58
CA GLY A 258 4.12 2.58 26.07
C GLY A 258 5.05 1.59 26.79
N GLU A 259 6.24 1.34 26.23
CA GLU A 259 7.26 0.49 26.88
C GLU A 259 7.76 1.08 28.18
N LYS A 260 8.10 2.38 28.21
CA LYS A 260 8.51 3.08 29.46
C LYS A 260 7.46 3.00 30.56
N ASN A 261 6.20 2.90 30.18
CA ASN A 261 5.07 2.74 31.11
C ASN A 261 4.73 1.26 31.42
N ASN A 262 5.58 0.32 31.03
CA ASN A 262 5.39 -1.14 31.18
C ASN A 262 4.09 -1.66 30.56
N LEU A 263 3.60 -1.02 29.49
CA LEU A 263 2.39 -1.45 28.76
C LEU A 263 2.70 -2.51 27.71
N ILE A 264 3.86 -2.40 27.08
CA ILE A 264 4.30 -3.25 25.98
C ILE A 264 5.82 -3.44 26.06
N LYS A 265 6.36 -4.38 25.26
CA LYS A 265 7.79 -4.55 25.03
C LYS A 265 8.09 -4.34 23.54
N ASN A 266 9.13 -3.57 23.20
CA ASN A 266 9.51 -3.33 21.82
C ASN A 266 10.78 -4.10 21.44
N TYR A 267 10.79 -4.68 20.22
CA TYR A 267 11.97 -5.25 19.58
C TYR A 267 12.21 -4.61 18.22
N PHE A 268 13.47 -4.26 17.96
CA PHE A 268 13.91 -3.83 16.63
C PHE A 268 14.65 -4.99 15.98
N LEU A 269 14.03 -5.60 14.99
CA LEU A 269 14.55 -6.79 14.33
C LEU A 269 15.72 -6.42 13.40
N PRO A 270 16.79 -7.23 13.36
CA PRO A 270 17.92 -7.04 12.45
C PRO A 270 17.48 -7.28 10.99
N LYS A 271 18.36 -6.93 10.03
CA LYS A 271 18.10 -7.17 8.60
C LYS A 271 18.07 -8.67 8.25
N ASN A 272 18.92 -9.47 8.89
CA ASN A 272 19.10 -10.88 8.57
C ASN A 272 17.83 -11.70 8.85
N PHE A 273 17.37 -12.45 7.86
CA PHE A 273 16.12 -13.21 7.90
C PHE A 273 16.11 -14.31 8.99
N SER A 274 17.24 -15.02 9.17
CA SER A 274 17.34 -16.09 10.18
C SER A 274 17.38 -15.54 11.60
N GLU A 275 18.04 -14.40 11.82
CA GLU A 275 18.12 -13.75 13.13
C GLU A 275 16.76 -13.18 13.57
N LYS A 276 15.99 -12.60 12.63
CA LYS A 276 14.60 -12.19 12.89
C LYS A 276 13.77 -13.34 13.46
N GLN A 277 13.84 -14.52 12.81
CA GLN A 277 13.13 -15.70 13.25
C GLN A 277 13.52 -16.12 14.67
N LYS A 278 14.84 -16.17 14.97
CA LYS A 278 15.33 -16.55 16.28
C LYS A 278 14.82 -15.63 17.40
N ILE A 279 14.83 -14.31 17.18
CA ILE A 279 14.35 -13.33 18.14
C ILE A 279 12.85 -13.54 18.44
N ILE A 280 12.03 -13.73 17.41
CA ILE A 280 10.59 -13.93 17.58
C ILE A 280 10.30 -15.27 18.28
N LEU A 281 10.96 -16.36 17.86
CA LEU A 281 10.79 -17.68 18.45
C LEU A 281 11.17 -17.72 19.93
N ASN A 282 12.22 -16.98 20.34
CA ASN A 282 12.65 -16.91 21.74
C ASN A 282 11.60 -16.30 22.66
N GLU A 283 10.68 -15.49 22.13
CA GLU A 283 9.59 -14.91 22.92
C GLU A 283 8.48 -15.90 23.23
N LYS A 284 8.43 -17.06 22.55
CA LYS A 284 7.42 -18.14 22.78
C LYS A 284 5.99 -17.61 22.78
N LEU A 285 5.63 -16.95 21.67
CA LEU A 285 4.33 -16.29 21.53
C LEU A 285 3.18 -17.28 21.43
N ASP A 286 2.07 -16.98 22.08
CA ASP A 286 0.79 -17.63 21.82
C ASP A 286 0.23 -17.18 20.48
N ILE A 287 0.29 -15.86 20.20
CA ILE A 287 -0.21 -15.28 18.98
C ILE A 287 0.86 -14.36 18.37
N LEU A 288 1.07 -14.48 17.07
CA LEU A 288 1.76 -13.48 16.25
C LEU A 288 0.76 -12.84 15.29
N PHE A 289 0.50 -11.56 15.47
CA PHE A 289 -0.45 -10.78 14.69
C PHE A 289 0.29 -9.89 13.68
N TYR A 290 0.02 -10.10 12.42
CA TYR A 290 0.44 -9.28 11.29
C TYR A 290 -0.72 -8.36 10.90
N PRO A 291 -0.71 -7.05 11.22
CA PRO A 291 -1.79 -6.14 10.78
C PRO A 291 -2.03 -6.15 9.28
N GLU A 292 -0.97 -6.42 8.50
CA GLU A 292 -0.98 -6.58 7.05
C GLU A 292 0.03 -7.64 6.59
N ILE A 293 -0.29 -8.33 5.51
CA ILE A 293 0.65 -9.21 4.79
C ILE A 293 0.56 -8.88 3.31
N GLY A 294 1.71 -8.53 2.70
CA GLY A 294 1.80 -8.16 1.29
C GLY A 294 2.33 -6.74 1.02
N LEU A 295 2.25 -5.82 1.98
CA LEU A 295 2.82 -4.46 1.85
C LEU A 295 4.35 -4.49 2.04
N SER A 296 4.84 -5.24 3.02
CA SER A 296 6.27 -5.44 3.27
C SER A 296 6.71 -6.78 2.74
N LEU A 297 7.70 -6.78 1.86
CA LEU A 297 8.26 -8.01 1.29
C LEU A 297 8.92 -8.89 2.37
N GLN A 298 9.62 -8.28 3.31
CA GLN A 298 10.27 -9.01 4.41
C GLN A 298 9.25 -9.70 5.31
N LEU A 299 8.15 -9.01 5.65
CA LEU A 299 7.08 -9.58 6.47
C LEU A 299 6.27 -10.62 5.69
N TYR A 300 6.12 -10.42 4.38
CA TYR A 300 5.55 -11.44 3.52
C TYR A 300 6.34 -12.74 3.59
N TYR A 301 7.67 -12.71 3.45
CA TYR A 301 8.51 -13.89 3.62
C TYR A 301 8.43 -14.47 5.02
N LEU A 302 8.46 -13.62 6.04
CA LEU A 302 8.41 -14.07 7.44
C LEU A 302 7.10 -14.78 7.76
N SER A 303 5.99 -14.38 7.12
CA SER A 303 4.67 -14.99 7.30
C SER A 303 4.60 -16.46 6.85
N PHE A 304 5.52 -16.92 6.01
CA PHE A 304 5.59 -18.33 5.59
C PHE A 304 6.12 -19.25 6.70
N ILE A 305 6.82 -18.70 7.67
CA ILE A 305 7.47 -19.44 8.74
C ILE A 305 6.55 -19.44 9.98
N ARG A 306 6.35 -20.62 10.57
CA ARG A 306 5.63 -20.72 11.84
C ARG A 306 6.50 -20.16 12.97
N LEU A 307 6.10 -19.05 13.59
CA LEU A 307 6.84 -18.33 14.64
C LEU A 307 6.07 -18.19 15.95
N ALA A 308 4.79 -18.56 15.94
CA ALA A 308 3.90 -18.59 17.10
C ALA A 308 2.93 -19.76 16.98
N LYS A 309 2.25 -20.12 18.08
CA LYS A 309 1.23 -21.17 18.06
C LYS A 309 0.10 -20.81 17.10
N ILE A 310 -0.38 -19.56 17.18
CA ILE A 310 -1.40 -19.01 16.28
C ILE A 310 -0.76 -17.83 15.53
N GLN A 311 -0.91 -17.80 14.23
CA GLN A 311 -0.56 -16.65 13.40
C GLN A 311 -1.80 -16.11 12.72
N MET A 312 -1.96 -14.80 12.74
CA MET A 312 -3.14 -14.15 12.19
C MET A 312 -2.81 -12.83 11.49
N THR A 313 -3.67 -12.46 10.57
CA THR A 313 -3.58 -11.18 9.85
C THR A 313 -4.92 -10.44 9.87
N SER A 314 -4.96 -9.24 9.30
CA SER A 314 -6.17 -8.44 9.18
C SER A 314 -6.20 -7.62 7.90
N TRP A 315 -7.21 -6.77 7.76
CA TRP A 315 -7.53 -5.99 6.57
C TRP A 315 -6.58 -4.82 6.26
N GLY A 316 -5.44 -4.70 6.94
CA GLY A 316 -4.37 -3.79 6.49
C GLY A 316 -3.97 -4.05 5.03
N HIS A 317 -4.10 -5.31 4.59
CA HIS A 317 -4.25 -5.72 3.19
C HIS A 317 -5.52 -6.60 3.09
N PRO A 318 -6.63 -6.09 2.53
CA PRO A 318 -7.96 -6.69 2.70
C PRO A 318 -8.24 -7.87 1.75
N GLU A 319 -7.29 -8.80 1.63
CA GLU A 319 -7.41 -10.04 0.85
C GLU A 319 -6.76 -11.22 1.58
N THR A 320 -7.17 -12.43 1.21
CA THR A 320 -6.54 -13.66 1.68
C THR A 320 -5.05 -13.69 1.36
N THR A 321 -4.22 -14.12 2.30
CA THR A 321 -2.80 -14.39 2.05
C THR A 321 -2.58 -15.67 1.27
N SER A 322 -3.54 -16.61 1.33
CA SER A 322 -3.44 -17.98 0.82
C SER A 322 -2.26 -18.77 1.39
N ASN A 323 -1.71 -18.32 2.52
CA ASN A 323 -0.56 -18.91 3.18
C ASN A 323 -0.98 -19.79 4.36
N SER A 324 -0.69 -21.08 4.26
CA SER A 324 -1.08 -22.09 5.28
C SER A 324 -0.43 -21.88 6.66
N SER A 325 0.54 -20.98 6.79
CA SER A 325 1.12 -20.60 8.07
C SER A 325 0.33 -19.51 8.79
N ILE A 326 -0.70 -18.93 8.16
CA ILE A 326 -1.61 -17.97 8.75
C ILE A 326 -2.94 -18.68 9.03
N ASP A 327 -3.33 -18.74 10.29
CA ASP A 327 -4.48 -19.52 10.75
C ASP A 327 -5.79 -18.73 10.62
N TYR A 328 -5.73 -17.42 10.94
CA TYR A 328 -6.93 -16.58 10.98
C TYR A 328 -6.73 -15.26 10.23
N PHE A 329 -7.83 -14.82 9.61
CA PHE A 329 -7.98 -13.46 9.10
C PHE A 329 -9.00 -12.72 9.99
N LEU A 330 -8.55 -11.72 10.76
CA LEU A 330 -9.40 -10.91 11.62
C LEU A 330 -10.17 -9.89 10.79
N THR A 331 -11.48 -9.95 10.84
CA THR A 331 -12.40 -9.06 10.15
C THR A 331 -13.59 -8.67 11.04
N SER A 332 -14.68 -8.19 10.47
CA SER A 332 -15.87 -7.76 11.21
C SER A 332 -17.15 -8.23 10.52
N LYS A 333 -18.17 -8.50 11.34
CA LYS A 333 -19.54 -8.73 10.86
C LYS A 333 -20.11 -7.51 10.12
N LEU A 334 -19.57 -6.31 10.38
CA LEU A 334 -19.97 -5.07 9.72
C LEU A 334 -19.46 -4.96 8.28
N ILE A 335 -18.37 -5.69 7.95
CA ILE A 335 -17.72 -5.67 6.63
C ILE A 335 -18.20 -6.84 5.78
N GLU A 336 -18.20 -8.05 6.34
CA GLU A 336 -18.29 -9.28 5.57
C GLU A 336 -19.71 -9.68 5.19
N GLU A 337 -19.84 -10.36 4.06
CA GLU A 337 -21.02 -11.09 3.66
C GLU A 337 -21.11 -12.45 4.39
N LYS A 338 -22.32 -13.02 4.45
CA LYS A 338 -22.52 -14.35 5.08
C LYS A 338 -21.62 -15.45 4.51
N ASN A 339 -21.25 -15.36 3.24
CA ASN A 339 -20.48 -16.37 2.52
C ASN A 339 -19.02 -15.94 2.26
N SER A 340 -18.51 -14.91 2.92
CA SER A 340 -17.15 -14.37 2.67
C SER A 340 -16.04 -15.38 2.92
N GLN A 341 -16.26 -16.38 3.80
CA GLN A 341 -15.27 -17.44 4.07
C GLN A 341 -14.75 -18.12 2.79
N LYS A 342 -15.56 -18.24 1.75
CA LYS A 342 -15.15 -18.86 0.48
C LYS A 342 -14.02 -18.11 -0.25
N ASN A 343 -13.82 -16.83 0.05
CA ASN A 343 -12.80 -15.97 -0.55
C ASN A 343 -11.47 -16.02 0.20
N PHE A 344 -11.40 -16.76 1.32
CA PHE A 344 -10.23 -16.81 2.21
C PHE A 344 -9.77 -18.24 2.46
N SER A 345 -8.46 -18.44 2.46
CA SER A 345 -7.84 -19.70 2.89
C SER A 345 -7.72 -19.80 4.41
N GLU A 346 -7.55 -18.65 5.07
CA GLU A 346 -7.54 -18.51 6.52
C GLU A 346 -8.96 -18.65 7.07
N ARG A 347 -9.10 -19.08 8.31
CA ARG A 347 -10.37 -19.01 9.00
C ARG A 347 -10.71 -17.57 9.34
N LEU A 348 -11.89 -17.08 8.90
CA LEU A 348 -12.36 -15.76 9.26
C LEU A 348 -12.69 -15.69 10.75
N LEU A 349 -12.12 -14.69 11.42
CA LEU A 349 -12.37 -14.39 12.82
C LEU A 349 -13.11 -13.05 12.89
N TYR A 350 -14.35 -13.08 13.37
CA TYR A 350 -15.24 -11.92 13.32
C TYR A 350 -15.27 -11.15 14.64
N LEU A 351 -15.07 -9.85 14.55
CA LEU A 351 -15.48 -8.92 15.60
C LEU A 351 -16.90 -8.40 15.32
N ASP A 352 -17.60 -7.95 16.37
CA ASP A 352 -18.86 -7.21 16.25
C ASP A 352 -18.64 -5.76 15.82
N TYR A 353 -17.44 -5.24 16.04
CA TYR A 353 -16.96 -3.90 15.65
C TYR A 353 -15.86 -4.00 14.59
N LEU A 354 -15.48 -2.87 13.98
CA LEU A 354 -14.33 -2.84 13.08
C LEU A 354 -13.03 -3.21 13.83
N PRO A 355 -12.14 -4.03 13.26
CA PRO A 355 -10.93 -4.49 13.93
C PRO A 355 -9.83 -3.42 13.94
N MET A 356 -10.14 -2.25 14.50
CA MET A 356 -9.22 -1.12 14.65
C MET A 356 -9.66 -0.20 15.79
N TYR A 357 -8.72 0.45 16.45
CA TYR A 357 -9.01 1.53 17.39
C TYR A 357 -8.41 2.83 16.87
N TYR A 358 -9.26 3.70 16.35
CA TYR A 358 -8.83 4.91 15.66
C TYR A 358 -8.96 6.14 16.56
N TYR A 359 -7.84 6.85 16.76
CA TYR A 359 -7.86 8.10 17.49
C TYR A 359 -8.45 9.21 16.63
N ILE A 360 -9.20 10.11 17.29
CA ILE A 360 -9.78 11.25 16.59
C ILE A 360 -8.68 12.12 15.96
N PRO A 361 -8.80 12.53 14.69
CA PRO A 361 -7.87 13.46 14.08
C PRO A 361 -7.81 14.80 14.81
N LEU A 362 -6.60 15.27 15.16
CA LEU A 362 -6.41 16.58 15.80
C LEU A 362 -6.13 17.62 14.72
N VAL A 363 -7.18 18.27 14.25
CA VAL A 363 -7.15 19.33 13.22
C VAL A 363 -7.91 20.55 13.72
N ASN A 364 -7.34 21.73 13.56
CA ASN A 364 -7.88 22.97 14.14
C ASN A 364 -8.76 23.81 13.17
N ASN A 365 -8.98 23.36 11.95
CA ASN A 365 -9.69 24.14 10.95
C ASN A 365 -11.20 23.85 10.96
N LYS A 366 -11.99 24.90 10.69
CA LYS A 366 -13.45 24.80 10.53
C LYS A 366 -13.80 24.71 9.03
N ILE A 367 -14.85 23.96 8.71
CA ILE A 367 -15.42 23.93 7.35
C ILE A 367 -16.00 25.32 7.04
N ASN A 368 -15.62 25.87 5.90
CA ASN A 368 -16.24 27.09 5.39
C ASN A 368 -17.57 26.75 4.68
N LYS A 369 -18.70 27.13 5.31
CA LYS A 369 -20.05 26.86 4.82
C LYS A 369 -20.32 27.54 3.46
N GLU A 370 -19.78 28.74 3.25
CA GLU A 370 -19.99 29.50 2.01
C GLU A 370 -19.32 28.81 0.82
N LEU A 371 -18.11 28.29 1.00
CA LEU A 371 -17.40 27.56 -0.07
C LEU A 371 -18.14 26.28 -0.49
N LEU A 372 -18.79 25.60 0.46
CA LEU A 372 -19.59 24.40 0.17
C LEU A 372 -20.81 24.71 -0.71
N SER A 373 -21.38 25.91 -0.59
CA SER A 373 -22.57 26.31 -1.35
C SER A 373 -22.29 26.83 -2.76
N GLN A 374 -21.02 27.20 -3.05
CA GLN A 374 -20.64 27.83 -4.31
C GLN A 374 -20.22 26.84 -5.41
N ASN A 375 -19.66 25.72 -5.03
CA ASN A 375 -19.08 24.75 -5.97
C ASN A 375 -19.42 23.31 -5.59
N ASN A 376 -19.83 22.51 -6.57
CA ASN A 376 -20.02 21.08 -6.41
C ASN A 376 -18.68 20.37 -6.57
N ILE A 377 -17.95 20.23 -5.45
CA ILE A 377 -16.63 19.58 -5.45
C ILE A 377 -16.83 18.11 -5.08
N TYR A 378 -16.49 17.25 -6.01
CA TYR A 378 -16.39 15.81 -5.84
C TYR A 378 -14.90 15.44 -5.71
N SER A 379 -14.52 14.73 -4.68
CA SER A 379 -13.12 14.35 -4.52
C SER A 379 -12.96 12.85 -4.37
N CYS A 380 -12.01 12.29 -5.10
CA CYS A 380 -11.53 10.92 -4.90
C CYS A 380 -10.11 10.99 -4.34
N PRO A 381 -9.94 11.19 -3.02
CA PRO A 381 -8.63 11.42 -2.40
C PRO A 381 -7.92 10.10 -2.11
N GLN A 382 -7.86 9.23 -3.13
CA GLN A 382 -7.29 7.90 -3.07
C GLN A 382 -6.04 7.81 -3.94
N THR A 383 -5.19 6.80 -3.68
CA THR A 383 -4.06 6.50 -4.57
C THR A 383 -4.57 6.11 -5.95
N LEU A 384 -3.94 6.65 -7.00
CA LEU A 384 -4.45 6.56 -8.37
C LEU A 384 -4.54 5.12 -8.92
N GLN A 385 -3.78 4.20 -8.37
CA GLN A 385 -3.85 2.77 -8.70
C GLN A 385 -5.21 2.11 -8.35
N LYS A 386 -6.00 2.73 -7.47
CA LYS A 386 -7.36 2.28 -7.14
C LYS A 386 -8.40 2.67 -8.19
N ILE A 387 -8.05 3.56 -9.12
CA ILE A 387 -8.98 4.08 -10.13
C ILE A 387 -9.11 3.06 -11.26
N HIS A 388 -10.05 2.14 -11.08
CA HIS A 388 -10.39 1.12 -12.07
C HIS A 388 -10.95 1.76 -13.36
N PRO A 389 -10.75 1.18 -14.57
CA PRO A 389 -11.31 1.73 -15.81
C PRO A 389 -12.84 1.96 -15.77
N GLU A 390 -13.60 1.10 -15.13
CA GLU A 390 -15.05 1.30 -14.99
C GLU A 390 -15.42 2.52 -14.11
N PHE A 391 -14.51 3.00 -13.27
CA PHE A 391 -14.75 4.21 -12.50
C PHE A 391 -14.76 5.47 -13.39
N ASP A 392 -14.19 5.40 -14.58
CA ASP A 392 -14.25 6.46 -15.59
C ASP A 392 -15.71 6.74 -16.00
N LEU A 393 -16.58 5.72 -15.97
CA LEU A 393 -18.03 5.88 -16.22
C LEU A 393 -18.71 6.69 -15.10
N VAL A 394 -18.28 6.53 -13.86
CA VAL A 394 -18.76 7.34 -12.73
C VAL A 394 -18.36 8.79 -12.92
N ILE A 395 -17.10 9.04 -13.30
CA ILE A 395 -16.57 10.39 -13.55
C ILE A 395 -17.34 11.07 -14.68
N ALA A 396 -17.45 10.40 -15.83
CA ALA A 396 -18.17 10.89 -17.00
C ALA A 396 -19.66 11.17 -16.65
N GLY A 397 -20.31 10.25 -15.96
CA GLY A 397 -21.70 10.37 -15.55
C GLY A 397 -21.97 11.57 -14.63
N ILE A 398 -21.09 11.79 -13.64
CA ILE A 398 -21.18 12.97 -12.75
C ILE A 398 -21.01 14.25 -13.57
N LEU A 399 -19.97 14.37 -14.40
CA LEU A 399 -19.70 15.53 -15.23
C LEU A 399 -20.83 15.84 -16.22
N LYS A 400 -21.48 14.80 -16.76
CA LYS A 400 -22.63 14.93 -17.64
C LYS A 400 -23.87 15.44 -16.91
N LYS A 401 -24.16 14.88 -15.71
CA LYS A 401 -25.38 15.13 -14.94
C LYS A 401 -25.34 16.42 -14.14
N ASP A 402 -24.15 16.78 -13.62
CA ASP A 402 -23.91 18.01 -12.88
C ASP A 402 -22.96 18.95 -13.64
N LYS A 403 -23.51 20.03 -14.22
CA LYS A 403 -22.72 21.00 -15.00
C LYS A 403 -21.80 21.88 -14.15
N LYS A 404 -22.02 21.93 -12.82
CA LYS A 404 -21.16 22.67 -11.86
C LYS A 404 -20.08 21.76 -11.24
N ALA A 405 -20.12 20.46 -11.51
CA ALA A 405 -19.18 19.50 -10.92
C ALA A 405 -17.73 19.82 -11.28
N LYS A 406 -16.87 19.79 -10.25
CA LYS A 406 -15.42 19.68 -10.37
C LYS A 406 -14.99 18.42 -9.64
N ILE A 407 -14.19 17.59 -10.30
CA ILE A 407 -13.70 16.33 -9.73
C ILE A 407 -12.22 16.46 -9.41
N ASN A 408 -11.84 16.18 -8.16
CA ASN A 408 -10.49 16.33 -7.68
C ASN A 408 -9.88 14.96 -7.36
N PHE A 409 -8.66 14.75 -7.86
CA PHE A 409 -7.75 13.65 -7.50
C PHE A 409 -6.48 14.23 -6.87
N ILE A 410 -5.65 13.38 -6.27
CA ILE A 410 -4.32 13.76 -5.75
C ILE A 410 -3.28 13.01 -6.57
N LYS A 411 -2.29 13.73 -7.10
CA LYS A 411 -1.18 13.14 -7.87
C LYS A 411 -0.32 12.25 -6.98
N ASP A 412 0.25 11.23 -7.59
CA ASP A 412 1.35 10.48 -7.00
C ASP A 412 2.64 11.32 -6.99
N GLN A 413 3.55 11.03 -6.07
CA GLN A 413 4.74 11.83 -5.81
C GLN A 413 5.61 12.05 -7.06
N ASN A 414 5.68 11.07 -7.95
CA ASN A 414 6.54 11.12 -9.15
C ASN A 414 5.74 11.44 -10.43
N ASN A 415 4.45 11.72 -10.33
CA ASN A 415 3.53 11.98 -11.45
C ASN A 415 3.48 10.85 -12.51
N VAL A 416 3.84 9.63 -12.13
CA VAL A 416 3.87 8.48 -13.04
C VAL A 416 2.47 7.96 -13.29
N LEU A 417 1.75 7.65 -12.21
CA LEU A 417 0.39 7.15 -12.28
C LEU A 417 -0.56 8.23 -12.79
N TYR A 418 -0.33 9.50 -12.37
CA TYR A 418 -1.05 10.66 -12.89
C TYR A 418 -1.00 10.74 -14.41
N LYS A 419 0.21 10.68 -15.02
CA LYS A 419 0.38 10.77 -16.48
C LYS A 419 -0.35 9.66 -17.21
N LYS A 420 -0.34 8.45 -16.67
CA LYS A 420 -1.08 7.31 -17.25
C LYS A 420 -2.58 7.46 -17.11
N LEU A 421 -3.05 7.88 -15.93
CA LEU A 421 -4.48 8.05 -15.68
C LEU A 421 -5.07 9.16 -16.54
N ILE A 422 -4.40 10.31 -16.65
CA ILE A 422 -4.86 11.40 -17.51
C ILE A 422 -4.85 11.00 -18.99
N SER A 423 -3.84 10.23 -19.44
CA SER A 423 -3.83 9.68 -20.80
C SER A 423 -5.00 8.73 -21.06
N ARG A 424 -5.45 7.96 -20.06
CA ARG A 424 -6.66 7.13 -20.14
C ARG A 424 -7.91 8.01 -20.24
N PHE A 425 -8.03 9.03 -19.39
CA PHE A 425 -9.16 9.97 -19.41
C PHE A 425 -9.26 10.74 -20.73
N GLN A 426 -8.13 11.14 -21.33
CA GLN A 426 -8.10 11.81 -22.64
C GLN A 426 -8.71 10.97 -23.78
N LYS A 427 -8.66 9.64 -23.69
CA LYS A 427 -9.28 8.75 -24.66
C LYS A 427 -10.80 8.65 -24.50
N ASN A 428 -11.32 9.01 -23.34
CA ASN A 428 -12.75 8.98 -23.05
C ASN A 428 -13.37 10.36 -23.33
N LYS A 429 -14.01 10.50 -24.49
CA LYS A 429 -14.63 11.76 -24.94
C LYS A 429 -15.77 12.27 -24.05
N GLU A 430 -16.29 11.44 -23.14
CA GLU A 430 -17.34 11.83 -22.20
C GLU A 430 -16.79 12.50 -20.94
N ILE A 431 -15.46 12.46 -20.72
CA ILE A 431 -14.79 13.11 -19.60
C ILE A 431 -14.32 14.50 -20.03
N ASP A 432 -14.95 15.52 -19.47
CA ASP A 432 -14.56 16.92 -19.62
C ASP A 432 -13.35 17.23 -18.70
N LEU A 433 -12.15 17.20 -19.26
CA LEU A 433 -10.91 17.33 -18.51
C LEU A 433 -10.71 18.73 -17.90
N GLU A 434 -11.38 19.78 -18.39
CA GLU A 434 -11.31 21.12 -17.79
C GLU A 434 -11.93 21.14 -16.38
N ARG A 435 -12.78 20.15 -16.07
CA ARG A 435 -13.45 19.99 -14.79
C ARG A 435 -12.84 18.86 -13.92
N VAL A 436 -11.76 18.24 -14.38
CA VAL A 436 -11.04 17.22 -13.62
C VAL A 436 -9.68 17.78 -13.18
N ASN A 437 -9.49 17.92 -11.89
CA ASN A 437 -8.30 18.48 -11.29
C ASN A 437 -7.45 17.39 -10.65
N PHE A 438 -6.14 17.48 -10.84
CA PHE A 438 -5.15 16.68 -10.13
C PHE A 438 -4.32 17.58 -9.24
N LEU A 439 -4.59 17.52 -7.95
CA LEU A 439 -3.88 18.31 -6.93
C LEU A 439 -2.49 17.74 -6.70
N ASP A 440 -1.53 18.62 -6.45
CA ASP A 440 -0.20 18.20 -6.00
C ASP A 440 -0.27 17.56 -4.60
N GLY A 441 0.82 16.90 -4.19
CA GLY A 441 0.87 16.23 -2.90
C GLY A 441 0.50 17.16 -1.74
N LEU A 442 -0.46 16.75 -0.93
CA LEU A 442 -0.97 17.49 0.21
C LEU A 442 -0.30 17.03 1.50
N SER A 443 -0.02 17.94 2.42
CA SER A 443 0.25 17.56 3.80
C SER A 443 -1.00 16.89 4.41
N TRP A 444 -0.80 16.14 5.50
CA TRP A 444 -1.92 15.45 6.15
C TRP A 444 -3.06 16.40 6.56
N GLU A 445 -2.73 17.57 7.08
CA GLU A 445 -3.72 18.59 7.46
C GLU A 445 -4.43 19.16 6.24
N GLN A 446 -3.70 19.51 5.18
CA GLN A 446 -4.28 19.96 3.91
C GLN A 446 -5.20 18.90 3.30
N TYR A 447 -4.81 17.62 3.38
CA TYR A 447 -5.61 16.49 2.91
C TYR A 447 -6.96 16.41 3.64
N ILE A 448 -6.95 16.41 4.97
CA ILE A 448 -8.19 16.35 5.77
C ILE A 448 -9.07 17.57 5.49
N ASN A 449 -8.49 18.77 5.41
CA ASN A 449 -9.23 20.00 5.12
C ASN A 449 -9.84 19.96 3.72
N HIS A 450 -9.10 19.47 2.72
CA HIS A 450 -9.62 19.27 1.36
C HIS A 450 -10.82 18.30 1.35
N CYS A 451 -10.73 17.18 2.06
CA CYS A 451 -11.87 16.27 2.23
C CYS A 451 -13.05 16.97 2.90
N GLY A 452 -12.79 17.79 3.92
CA GLY A 452 -13.81 18.58 4.63
C GLY A 452 -14.51 19.61 3.75
N GLN A 453 -13.82 20.23 2.82
CA GLN A 453 -14.36 21.21 1.88
C GLN A 453 -15.06 20.59 0.67
N SER A 454 -14.91 19.30 0.44
CA SER A 454 -15.58 18.60 -0.65
C SER A 454 -17.08 18.43 -0.37
N SER A 455 -17.91 18.53 -1.39
CA SER A 455 -19.36 18.27 -1.26
C SER A 455 -19.61 16.78 -1.05
N VAL A 456 -18.92 15.94 -1.81
CA VAL A 456 -19.02 14.48 -1.79
C VAL A 456 -17.64 13.87 -1.99
N LEU A 457 -17.35 12.78 -1.27
CA LEU A 457 -16.21 11.93 -1.55
C LEU A 457 -16.65 10.73 -2.37
N LEU A 458 -15.80 10.36 -3.33
CA LEU A 458 -16.03 9.24 -4.24
C LEU A 458 -15.13 8.08 -3.81
N ASP A 459 -15.75 6.99 -3.37
CA ASP A 459 -15.04 5.76 -3.04
C ASP A 459 -14.79 4.93 -4.31
N PRO A 460 -13.53 4.59 -4.66
CA PRO A 460 -13.28 3.76 -5.84
C PRO A 460 -14.00 2.42 -5.74
N ILE A 461 -14.56 1.97 -6.88
CA ILE A 461 -15.14 0.63 -6.98
C ILE A 461 -14.03 -0.42 -6.94
N TYR A 462 -14.31 -1.62 -6.45
CA TYR A 462 -13.44 -2.80 -6.34
C TYR A 462 -12.35 -2.74 -5.27
N TYR A 463 -11.72 -1.59 -5.02
CA TYR A 463 -10.79 -1.41 -3.90
C TYR A 463 -11.04 -0.06 -3.22
N GLY A 464 -11.87 -0.06 -2.22
CA GLY A 464 -12.34 1.14 -1.54
C GLY A 464 -11.33 1.81 -0.61
N ALA A 465 -11.80 2.89 0.00
CA ALA A 465 -11.08 3.62 1.04
C ALA A 465 -11.02 2.79 2.33
N GLY A 466 -9.84 2.72 2.93
CA GLY A 466 -9.64 2.22 4.28
C GLY A 466 -9.38 3.37 5.23
N ASN A 467 -8.11 3.55 5.67
CA ASN A 467 -7.71 4.64 6.56
C ASN A 467 -8.17 6.03 6.08
N SER A 468 -8.10 6.27 4.78
CA SER A 468 -8.53 7.57 4.20
C SER A 468 -9.98 7.90 4.49
N PHE A 469 -10.87 6.91 4.66
CA PHE A 469 -12.24 7.14 5.10
C PHE A 469 -12.27 7.65 6.55
N TYR A 470 -11.53 7.02 7.46
CA TYR A 470 -11.48 7.42 8.88
C TYR A 470 -10.90 8.82 9.08
N GLU A 471 -9.98 9.22 8.22
CA GLU A 471 -9.44 10.58 8.20
C GLU A 471 -10.47 11.58 7.66
N SER A 472 -11.10 11.25 6.53
CA SER A 472 -12.00 12.18 5.81
C SER A 472 -13.36 12.34 6.47
N VAL A 473 -13.89 11.31 7.11
CA VAL A 473 -15.20 11.37 7.82
C VAL A 473 -15.14 12.23 9.11
N PHE A 474 -13.94 12.66 9.50
CA PHE A 474 -13.75 13.59 10.62
C PHE A 474 -14.61 14.87 10.47
N TYR A 475 -14.77 15.35 9.24
CA TYR A 475 -15.66 16.48 8.94
C TYR A 475 -17.08 16.05 8.50
N GLY A 476 -17.38 14.76 8.54
CA GLY A 476 -18.68 14.24 8.16
C GLY A 476 -18.99 14.32 6.66
N THR A 477 -17.97 14.49 5.80
CA THR A 477 -18.20 14.55 4.35
C THR A 477 -18.76 13.22 3.85
N PRO A 478 -19.95 13.22 3.21
CA PRO A 478 -20.57 12.02 2.71
C PRO A 478 -19.71 11.37 1.64
N THR A 479 -19.47 10.07 1.79
CA THR A 479 -18.68 9.25 0.84
C THR A 479 -19.62 8.27 0.17
N ILE A 480 -19.78 8.35 -1.14
CA ILE A 480 -20.59 7.37 -1.89
C ILE A 480 -19.73 6.14 -2.16
N THR A 481 -20.27 4.95 -1.87
CA THR A 481 -19.58 3.68 -2.03
C THR A 481 -20.43 2.64 -2.75
N MET A 482 -19.79 1.81 -3.56
CA MET A 482 -20.41 0.68 -4.27
C MET A 482 -19.69 -0.62 -3.90
N PRO A 483 -20.05 -1.21 -2.73
CA PRO A 483 -19.40 -2.43 -2.27
C PRO A 483 -19.75 -3.62 -3.17
N THR A 484 -18.76 -4.50 -3.37
CA THR A 484 -18.92 -5.81 -4.03
C THR A 484 -18.94 -6.94 -2.98
N ASN A 485 -18.78 -8.18 -3.43
CA ASN A 485 -18.73 -9.35 -2.53
C ASN A 485 -17.35 -9.55 -1.85
N TYR A 486 -16.39 -8.65 -2.09
CA TYR A 486 -15.02 -8.79 -1.58
C TYR A 486 -14.71 -7.73 -0.53
N THR A 487 -14.06 -8.13 0.55
CA THR A 487 -13.67 -7.28 1.70
C THR A 487 -13.04 -5.96 1.26
N LYS A 488 -12.17 -5.99 0.24
CA LYS A 488 -11.43 -4.83 -0.27
C LYS A 488 -12.31 -3.67 -0.76
N SER A 489 -13.55 -3.94 -1.13
CA SER A 489 -14.53 -2.90 -1.55
C SER A 489 -15.55 -2.54 -0.48
N ARG A 490 -15.49 -3.19 0.70
CA ARG A 490 -16.54 -3.12 1.73
C ARG A 490 -16.13 -2.35 2.99
N LEU A 491 -14.91 -1.80 3.01
CA LEU A 491 -14.38 -1.13 4.20
C LEU A 491 -15.18 0.12 4.56
N VAL A 492 -15.61 0.91 3.57
CA VAL A 492 -16.47 2.08 3.77
C VAL A 492 -17.88 1.67 4.22
N LEU A 493 -18.44 0.60 3.64
CA LEU A 493 -19.70 0.02 4.12
C LEU A 493 -19.62 -0.36 5.61
N GLY A 494 -18.56 -1.11 5.99
CA GLY A 494 -18.34 -1.50 7.39
C GLY A 494 -18.23 -0.30 8.32
N ALA A 495 -17.57 0.77 7.87
CA ALA A 495 -17.46 2.00 8.64
C ALA A 495 -18.80 2.71 8.80
N TYR A 496 -19.61 2.78 7.76
CA TYR A 496 -20.97 3.34 7.87
C TYR A 496 -21.89 2.50 8.75
N ASN A 497 -21.78 1.17 8.71
CA ASN A 497 -22.51 0.28 9.62
C ASN A 497 -22.13 0.56 11.08
N GLN A 498 -20.86 0.85 11.39
CA GLN A 498 -20.43 1.18 12.75
C GLN A 498 -20.81 2.60 13.16
N ILE A 499 -20.78 3.55 12.23
CA ILE A 499 -21.21 4.95 12.46
C ILE A 499 -22.71 4.99 12.78
N ASP A 500 -23.50 4.07 12.24
CA ASP A 500 -24.96 4.00 12.34
C ASP A 500 -25.64 5.24 11.75
N ILE A 501 -25.72 5.25 10.43
CA ILE A 501 -26.35 6.33 9.67
C ILE A 501 -27.85 6.09 9.37
N THR A 502 -28.46 5.06 9.95
CA THR A 502 -29.84 4.62 9.65
C THR A 502 -30.89 5.71 9.92
N GLU A 503 -30.66 6.52 10.95
CA GLU A 503 -31.59 7.61 11.33
C GLU A 503 -31.44 8.89 10.49
N MET A 504 -30.45 8.95 9.57
CA MET A 504 -30.12 10.21 8.88
C MET A 504 -30.92 10.51 7.61
N ASN A 505 -31.87 9.64 7.24
CA ASN A 505 -32.52 9.68 5.91
C ASN A 505 -31.49 9.86 4.76
N PHE A 506 -30.36 9.20 4.90
CA PHE A 506 -29.23 9.22 3.95
C PHE A 506 -28.65 7.83 3.79
N ASN A 507 -28.65 7.31 2.57
CA ASN A 507 -27.98 6.06 2.24
C ASN A 507 -26.93 6.31 1.16
N PRO A 508 -25.62 6.26 1.50
CA PRO A 508 -24.52 6.43 0.56
C PRO A 508 -24.12 5.13 -0.16
N ILE A 509 -24.76 4.01 0.18
CA ILE A 509 -24.41 2.68 -0.33
C ILE A 509 -25.26 2.41 -1.57
N VAL A 510 -24.60 2.13 -2.68
CA VAL A 510 -25.22 1.94 -3.99
C VAL A 510 -24.80 0.62 -4.62
N SER A 511 -25.54 0.15 -5.63
CA SER A 511 -25.34 -1.17 -6.24
C SER A 511 -25.04 -1.14 -7.76
N SER A 512 -25.01 0.05 -8.36
CA SER A 512 -24.69 0.21 -9.79
C SER A 512 -24.04 1.56 -10.05
N ILE A 513 -23.35 1.68 -11.19
CA ILE A 513 -22.74 2.93 -11.65
C ILE A 513 -23.79 4.05 -11.76
N ASP A 514 -24.96 3.76 -12.35
CA ASP A 514 -26.03 4.75 -12.49
C ASP A 514 -26.56 5.24 -11.16
N SER A 515 -26.74 4.34 -10.19
CA SER A 515 -27.14 4.71 -8.82
C SER A 515 -26.02 5.46 -8.10
N TYR A 516 -24.73 5.13 -8.37
CA TYR A 516 -23.59 5.85 -7.86
C TYR A 516 -23.61 7.32 -8.32
N VAL A 517 -23.68 7.52 -9.63
CA VAL A 517 -23.75 8.85 -10.25
C VAL A 517 -24.94 9.64 -9.70
N SER A 518 -26.13 9.02 -9.67
CA SER A 518 -27.35 9.67 -9.20
C SER A 518 -27.24 10.07 -7.74
N LYS A 519 -26.74 9.19 -6.86
CA LYS A 519 -26.59 9.45 -5.44
C LYS A 519 -25.51 10.53 -5.17
N ALA A 520 -24.39 10.50 -5.89
CA ALA A 520 -23.35 11.51 -5.75
C ALA A 520 -23.88 12.91 -6.11
N VAL A 521 -24.61 13.04 -7.23
CA VAL A 521 -25.18 14.31 -7.69
C VAL A 521 -26.32 14.77 -6.76
N GLU A 522 -27.23 13.87 -6.38
CA GLU A 522 -28.27 14.17 -5.39
C GLU A 522 -27.66 14.73 -4.09
N THR A 523 -26.63 14.06 -3.59
CA THR A 523 -25.98 14.43 -2.32
C THR A 523 -25.30 15.79 -2.40
N SER A 524 -24.55 16.04 -3.49
CA SER A 524 -23.85 17.31 -3.71
C SER A 524 -24.82 18.50 -3.80
N ASN A 525 -26.02 18.28 -4.37
CA ASN A 525 -27.03 19.32 -4.55
C ASN A 525 -28.02 19.45 -3.37
N LYS A 526 -27.81 18.73 -2.26
CA LYS A 526 -28.69 18.86 -1.07
C LYS A 526 -28.61 20.26 -0.47
N LYS A 527 -29.76 20.92 -0.28
CA LYS A 527 -29.85 22.22 0.37
C LYS A 527 -29.32 22.20 1.81
N ASN A 528 -29.46 21.07 2.50
CA ASN A 528 -29.03 20.85 3.89
C ASN A 528 -27.76 20.00 3.96
N LEU A 529 -26.87 20.07 2.95
CA LEU A 529 -25.61 19.29 2.93
C LEU A 529 -24.75 19.55 4.17
N PHE A 530 -24.70 20.79 4.64
CA PHE A 530 -23.91 21.13 5.83
C PHE A 530 -24.46 20.42 7.08
N ASP A 531 -25.79 20.38 7.27
CA ASP A 531 -26.40 19.69 8.39
C ASP A 531 -26.21 18.19 8.31
N LEU A 532 -26.26 17.59 7.10
CA LEU A 532 -25.94 16.19 6.88
C LEU A 532 -24.48 15.91 7.31
N LYS A 533 -23.53 16.77 6.93
CA LYS A 533 -22.12 16.62 7.34
C LYS A 533 -21.97 16.68 8.87
N GLN A 534 -22.65 17.61 9.54
CA GLN A 534 -22.62 17.70 11.00
C GLN A 534 -23.17 16.44 11.68
N ASN A 535 -24.24 15.87 11.14
CA ASN A 535 -24.84 14.65 11.66
C ASN A 535 -23.91 13.45 11.48
N ILE A 536 -23.32 13.27 10.30
CA ILE A 536 -22.31 12.20 10.06
C ILE A 536 -21.11 12.38 11.00
N GLN A 537 -20.61 13.62 11.16
CA GLN A 537 -19.51 13.93 12.06
C GLN A 537 -19.84 13.56 13.51
N ALA A 538 -21.02 13.90 13.98
CA ALA A 538 -21.46 13.62 15.35
C ALA A 538 -21.51 12.11 15.61
N GLN A 539 -22.07 11.34 14.68
CA GLN A 539 -22.15 9.89 14.80
C GLN A 539 -20.77 9.22 14.65
N ALA A 540 -19.89 9.72 13.77
CA ALA A 540 -18.53 9.24 13.67
C ALA A 540 -17.75 9.47 14.97
N LYS A 541 -17.89 10.64 15.59
CA LYS A 541 -17.29 10.91 16.90
C LYS A 541 -17.81 10.00 18.00
N LYS A 542 -19.07 9.64 17.97
CA LYS A 542 -19.72 8.80 18.98
C LYS A 542 -19.34 7.31 18.83
N ASN A 543 -19.35 6.79 17.61
CA ASN A 543 -19.36 5.35 17.36
C ASN A 543 -18.08 4.81 16.71
N LEU A 544 -17.32 5.65 15.98
CA LEU A 544 -16.16 5.21 15.21
C LEU A 544 -14.84 5.49 15.93
N TYR A 545 -14.65 6.73 16.41
CA TYR A 545 -13.40 7.12 17.04
C TYR A 545 -13.35 6.71 18.50
N GLU A 546 -12.15 6.30 18.95
CA GLU A 546 -11.84 5.97 20.35
C GLU A 546 -12.84 5.03 21.03
N ASN A 547 -13.41 4.12 20.24
CA ASN A 547 -14.42 3.19 20.70
C ASN A 547 -13.80 2.03 21.49
N ASN A 548 -13.89 2.08 22.82
CA ASN A 548 -13.33 1.09 23.71
C ASN A 548 -14.02 -0.29 23.61
N LEU A 549 -15.23 -0.38 23.06
CA LEU A 549 -15.90 -1.66 22.82
C LEU A 549 -15.12 -2.54 21.82
N VAL A 550 -14.38 -1.91 20.92
CA VAL A 550 -13.46 -2.64 20.01
C VAL A 550 -12.42 -3.41 20.81
N ILE A 551 -11.84 -2.81 21.85
CA ILE A 551 -10.78 -3.44 22.65
C ILE A 551 -11.34 -4.64 23.41
N SER A 552 -12.47 -4.47 24.13
CA SER A 552 -13.09 -5.56 24.88
C SER A 552 -13.54 -6.71 23.97
N ASN A 553 -14.08 -6.40 22.80
CA ASN A 553 -14.51 -7.42 21.83
C ASN A 553 -13.30 -8.15 21.21
N PHE A 554 -12.21 -7.42 20.89
CA PHE A 554 -10.95 -8.01 20.44
C PHE A 554 -10.40 -8.98 21.50
N GLU A 555 -10.31 -8.55 22.77
CA GLU A 555 -9.84 -9.40 23.86
C GLU A 555 -10.68 -10.67 24.04
N GLU A 556 -12.00 -10.54 23.98
CA GLU A 556 -12.92 -11.69 24.10
C GLU A 556 -12.68 -12.71 22.98
N VAL A 557 -12.58 -12.22 21.73
CA VAL A 557 -12.40 -13.07 20.56
C VAL A 557 -11.02 -13.76 20.60
N ILE A 558 -9.97 -13.02 20.99
CA ILE A 558 -8.62 -13.58 21.12
C ILE A 558 -8.57 -14.66 22.22
N LYS A 559 -9.19 -14.43 23.36
CA LYS A 559 -9.25 -15.45 24.43
C LYS A 559 -9.90 -16.76 23.96
N LYS A 560 -10.95 -16.69 23.14
CA LYS A 560 -11.66 -17.87 22.63
C LYS A 560 -10.82 -18.75 21.69
N ILE A 561 -9.83 -18.20 21.01
CA ILE A 561 -9.01 -18.98 20.07
C ILE A 561 -7.74 -19.55 20.70
N VAL A 562 -7.34 -19.05 21.87
CA VAL A 562 -6.13 -19.52 22.59
C VAL A 562 -6.45 -20.68 23.53
N ILE A 563 -7.67 -20.76 24.02
CA ILE A 563 -8.15 -21.88 24.86
C ILE A 563 -8.36 -23.13 24.01
#